data_77fdc4112d5c3b22a10f510a329e755e
#
_entry.id   77fdc4112d5c3b22a10f510a329e755e
#
_cell.length_a   1.000
_cell.length_b   1.000
_cell.length_c   1.000
_cell.angle_alpha   90.00
_cell.angle_beta   90.00
_cell.angle_gamma   90.00
#
_symmetry.space_group_name_H-M   'P 1'
#
loop_
_entity.id
_entity.type
_entity.pdbx_description
1 polymer ?
#
loop_
_entity_poly.entity_id
_entity_poly.type
_entity_poly.pdbx_seq_one_letter_code
_entity_poly.pdbx_strand_id
1 'polypeptide(L)'
;AGHMLVIMPEGVKMRLLELRGMRASVLIDLVHRNGGVIGPAHPYGEKYQSFANTKRFYKSPELIKRFDFVEAYNCCEPAAANEKALRLAKKYGKVTVGGSDSHKTNCVGKAYTILPEPVTCETELISMIHKKTVFETGGTYYDKTTKERMGKVNKILVYSFWLYNKGGELLRRHGRNAKMDLENPVDPIDPIELYYTGHGDL
;
A
#
# COMPACT_ATOMS: atom_id res chain seq x y z
N ALA A 1 4.91 8.57 1.05
CA ALA A 1 5.63 7.33 0.71
C ALA A 1 4.98 6.53 -0.42
N GLY A 2 3.98 7.04 -1.09
CA GLY A 2 3.14 6.31 -2.04
C GLY A 2 1.98 5.58 -1.36
N HIS A 3 1.11 4.98 -2.15
CA HIS A 3 0.03 4.15 -1.65
C HIS A 3 0.56 2.78 -1.25
N MET A 4 0.00 2.23 -0.19
CA MET A 4 0.36 0.91 0.34
C MET A 4 -0.89 0.08 0.51
N LEU A 5 -0.80 -1.18 0.17
CA LEU A 5 -1.80 -2.20 0.46
C LEU A 5 -1.37 -2.92 1.73
N VAL A 6 -2.29 -3.04 2.68
CA VAL A 6 -2.06 -3.71 3.95
C VAL A 6 -3.15 -4.75 4.15
N ILE A 7 -2.76 -5.94 4.53
CA ILE A 7 -3.67 -7.03 4.90
C ILE A 7 -3.34 -7.38 6.35
N MET A 8 -4.34 -7.26 7.21
CA MET A 8 -4.22 -7.56 8.63
C MET A 8 -4.98 -8.84 8.97
N PRO A 9 -4.57 -9.58 10.01
CA PRO A 9 -5.36 -10.71 10.51
C PRO A 9 -6.78 -10.28 10.91
N GLU A 10 -7.71 -11.24 10.93
CA GLU A 10 -9.08 -11.01 11.37
C GLU A 10 -9.12 -10.37 12.76
N GLY A 11 -10.03 -9.41 12.92
CA GLY A 11 -10.24 -8.71 14.20
C GLY A 11 -9.22 -7.62 14.52
N VAL A 12 -8.08 -7.57 13.84
CA VAL A 12 -7.07 -6.53 14.05
C VAL A 12 -7.47 -5.26 13.32
N LYS A 13 -7.91 -4.26 14.07
CA LYS A 13 -8.26 -2.93 13.56
C LYS A 13 -7.21 -1.91 13.96
N MET A 14 -6.52 -1.34 12.97
CA MET A 14 -5.43 -0.38 13.22
C MET A 14 -5.78 1.01 12.69
N ARG A 15 -6.42 1.84 13.49
CA ARG A 15 -6.73 3.25 13.13
C ARG A 15 -5.48 4.07 12.80
N LEU A 16 -4.32 3.71 13.32
CA LEU A 16 -3.04 4.35 13.00
C LEU A 16 -2.66 4.23 11.52
N LEU A 17 -3.15 3.19 10.80
CA LEU A 17 -2.92 3.03 9.36
C LEU A 17 -3.59 4.13 8.52
N GLU A 18 -4.62 4.77 9.06
CA GLU A 18 -5.32 5.89 8.43
C GLU A 18 -4.52 7.21 8.48
N LEU A 19 -3.46 7.26 9.29
CA LEU A 19 -2.63 8.45 9.42
C LEU A 19 -1.76 8.66 8.19
N ARG A 20 -2.08 9.68 7.41
CA ARG A 20 -1.29 10.10 6.26
C ARG A 20 0.11 10.58 6.65
N GLY A 21 1.09 10.33 5.79
CA GLY A 21 2.45 10.85 5.94
C GLY A 21 3.35 10.02 6.86
N MET A 22 2.94 8.80 7.23
CA MET A 22 3.80 7.88 7.96
C MET A 22 5.02 7.48 7.10
N ARG A 23 6.18 7.29 7.72
CA ARG A 23 7.36 6.76 7.03
C ARG A 23 7.11 5.30 6.68
N ALA A 24 7.40 4.89 5.44
CA ALA A 24 7.18 3.52 4.99
C ALA A 24 7.87 2.48 5.90
N SER A 25 9.07 2.78 6.42
CA SER A 25 9.76 1.89 7.35
C SER A 25 8.98 1.67 8.65
N VAL A 26 8.43 2.74 9.21
CA VAL A 26 7.61 2.68 10.45
C VAL A 26 6.30 1.93 10.18
N LEU A 27 5.67 2.20 9.04
CA LEU A 27 4.44 1.51 8.64
C LEU A 27 4.67 0.00 8.48
N ILE A 28 5.78 -0.40 7.84
CA ILE A 28 6.15 -1.80 7.69
C ILE A 28 6.34 -2.46 9.06
N ASP A 29 7.09 -1.83 9.95
CA ASP A 29 7.31 -2.37 11.31
C ASP A 29 6.00 -2.54 12.06
N LEU A 30 5.12 -1.55 11.97
CA LEU A 30 3.83 -1.57 12.63
C LEU A 30 2.95 -2.72 12.11
N VAL A 31 2.86 -2.90 10.80
CA VAL A 31 2.08 -3.96 10.17
C VAL A 31 2.63 -5.34 10.56
N HIS A 32 3.95 -5.54 10.45
CA HIS A 32 4.59 -6.82 10.78
C HIS A 32 4.45 -7.20 12.25
N ARG A 33 4.59 -6.25 13.18
CA ARG A 33 4.41 -6.50 14.62
C ARG A 33 3.00 -6.97 14.96
N ASN A 34 2.02 -6.63 14.13
CA ASN A 34 0.62 -7.02 14.31
C ASN A 34 0.20 -8.19 13.40
N GLY A 35 1.17 -8.95 12.89
CA GLY A 35 0.92 -10.15 12.10
C GLY A 35 0.39 -9.90 10.68
N GLY A 36 0.37 -8.66 10.23
CA GLY A 36 -0.08 -8.29 8.89
C GLY A 36 1.04 -8.35 7.85
N VAL A 37 0.65 -8.19 6.60
CA VAL A 37 1.55 -8.08 5.45
C VAL A 37 1.29 -6.79 4.68
N ILE A 38 2.33 -6.26 4.04
CA ILE A 38 2.28 -4.97 3.37
C ILE A 38 3.03 -4.99 2.04
N GLY A 39 2.47 -4.32 1.04
CA GLY A 39 3.10 -4.14 -0.27
C GLY A 39 2.77 -2.77 -0.89
N PRO A 40 3.61 -2.26 -1.80
CA PRO A 40 3.32 -1.03 -2.51
C PRO A 40 2.24 -1.27 -3.57
N ALA A 41 1.20 -0.41 -3.56
CA ALA A 41 0.23 -0.32 -4.64
C ALA A 41 0.88 0.37 -5.85
N HIS A 42 0.54 -0.08 -7.07
CA HIS A 42 0.98 0.50 -8.35
C HIS A 42 2.34 1.21 -8.27
N PRO A 43 3.44 0.51 -7.94
CA PRO A 43 4.70 1.13 -7.49
C PRO A 43 5.36 2.06 -8.52
N TYR A 44 5.05 1.92 -9.82
CA TYR A 44 5.52 2.77 -10.91
C TYR A 44 4.42 3.59 -11.58
N GLY A 45 3.27 3.72 -10.96
CA GLY A 45 2.18 4.57 -11.42
C GLY A 45 2.46 6.07 -11.28
N GLU A 46 1.46 6.87 -10.94
CA GLU A 46 1.61 8.33 -10.81
C GLU A 46 2.69 8.73 -9.81
N LYS A 47 3.49 9.75 -10.18
CA LYS A 47 4.72 10.17 -9.48
C LYS A 47 4.57 10.38 -7.97
N TYR A 48 3.45 10.93 -7.52
CA TYR A 48 3.25 11.30 -6.12
C TYR A 48 2.51 10.24 -5.30
N GLN A 49 1.95 9.23 -5.95
CA GLN A 49 1.20 8.15 -5.30
C GLN A 49 1.96 6.82 -5.32
N SER A 50 3.00 6.74 -6.12
CA SER A 50 3.72 5.50 -6.39
C SER A 50 5.05 5.45 -5.65
N PHE A 51 5.25 4.37 -4.91
CA PHE A 51 6.41 4.17 -4.03
C PHE A 51 7.75 4.26 -4.79
N ALA A 52 7.86 3.58 -5.93
CA ALA A 52 9.11 3.52 -6.69
C ALA A 52 9.47 4.86 -7.38
N ASN A 53 8.50 5.79 -7.50
CA ASN A 53 8.73 7.14 -8.03
C ASN A 53 9.10 8.15 -6.93
N THR A 54 9.29 7.71 -5.69
CA THR A 54 9.67 8.61 -4.59
C THR A 54 11.18 8.79 -4.53
N LYS A 55 11.63 10.00 -4.15
CA LYS A 55 13.06 10.26 -3.87
C LYS A 55 13.64 9.30 -2.84
N ARG A 56 12.82 8.81 -1.92
CA ARG A 56 13.25 7.88 -0.89
C ARG A 56 13.57 6.50 -1.46
N PHE A 57 12.79 6.01 -2.40
CA PHE A 57 13.09 4.75 -3.08
C PHE A 57 14.42 4.83 -3.85
N TYR A 58 14.66 5.94 -4.56
CA TYR A 58 15.94 6.14 -5.26
C TYR A 58 17.13 6.17 -4.32
N LYS A 59 16.97 6.71 -3.11
CA LYS A 59 18.05 6.75 -2.09
C LYS A 59 18.23 5.44 -1.34
N SER A 60 17.19 4.63 -1.22
CA SER A 60 17.18 3.40 -0.43
C SER A 60 16.31 2.35 -1.11
N PRO A 61 16.71 1.83 -2.29
CA PRO A 61 15.92 0.83 -3.03
C PRO A 61 15.78 -0.47 -2.25
N GLU A 62 16.69 -0.74 -1.32
CA GLU A 62 16.68 -1.91 -0.44
C GLU A 62 15.44 -1.99 0.47
N LEU A 63 14.71 -0.88 0.64
CA LEU A 63 13.46 -0.88 1.41
C LEU A 63 12.42 -1.83 0.81
N ILE A 64 12.50 -2.12 -0.50
CA ILE A 64 11.63 -3.10 -1.15
C ILE A 64 11.76 -4.50 -0.55
N LYS A 65 12.92 -4.86 0.00
CA LYS A 65 13.15 -6.15 0.65
C LYS A 65 12.26 -6.37 1.86
N ARG A 66 11.83 -5.29 2.49
CA ARG A 66 10.99 -5.32 3.70
C ARG A 66 9.49 -5.47 3.41
N PHE A 67 9.06 -5.25 2.17
CA PHE A 67 7.69 -5.53 1.76
C PHE A 67 7.48 -7.04 1.53
N ASP A 68 6.26 -7.50 1.67
CA ASP A 68 5.90 -8.91 1.55
C ASP A 68 5.48 -9.25 0.13
N PHE A 69 4.80 -8.34 -0.54
CA PHE A 69 4.32 -8.49 -1.91
C PHE A 69 4.43 -7.17 -2.68
N VAL A 70 4.13 -7.20 -3.97
CA VAL A 70 4.10 -6.05 -4.87
C VAL A 70 2.85 -6.13 -5.75
N GLU A 71 2.08 -5.07 -5.85
CA GLU A 71 1.04 -4.98 -6.87
C GLU A 71 1.72 -4.81 -8.23
N ALA A 72 1.82 -5.93 -8.96
CA ALA A 72 2.50 -5.99 -10.26
C ALA A 72 1.56 -5.76 -11.44
N TYR A 73 0.26 -5.92 -11.24
CA TYR A 73 -0.76 -5.67 -12.24
C TYR A 73 -1.84 -4.75 -11.68
N ASN A 74 -1.94 -3.56 -12.24
CA ASN A 74 -2.98 -2.60 -11.92
C ASN A 74 -3.62 -2.13 -13.24
N CYS A 75 -4.93 -2.34 -13.41
CA CYS A 75 -5.58 -2.03 -14.68
C CYS A 75 -5.80 -0.53 -14.93
N CYS A 76 -5.55 0.31 -13.93
CA CYS A 76 -5.59 1.77 -14.03
C CYS A 76 -4.27 2.36 -14.56
N GLU A 77 -3.19 1.57 -14.54
CA GLU A 77 -1.86 2.01 -14.91
C GLU A 77 -1.45 1.51 -16.30
N PRO A 78 -0.57 2.22 -17.01
CA PRO A 78 -0.05 1.75 -18.28
C PRO A 78 0.69 0.42 -18.18
N ALA A 79 0.62 -0.42 -19.22
CA ALA A 79 1.32 -1.71 -19.29
C ALA A 79 2.81 -1.60 -18.94
N ALA A 80 3.50 -0.54 -19.41
CA ALA A 80 4.91 -0.30 -19.10
C ALA A 80 5.18 -0.07 -17.60
N ALA A 81 4.22 0.48 -16.84
CA ALA A 81 4.34 0.62 -15.39
C ALA A 81 4.21 -0.75 -14.70
N ASN A 82 3.26 -1.56 -15.14
CA ASN A 82 3.05 -2.92 -14.64
C ASN A 82 4.25 -3.83 -14.94
N GLU A 83 4.85 -3.73 -16.13
CA GLU A 83 6.08 -4.46 -16.43
C GLU A 83 7.24 -4.08 -15.51
N LYS A 84 7.41 -2.79 -15.19
CA LYS A 84 8.43 -2.34 -14.23
C LYS A 84 8.16 -2.91 -12.83
N ALA A 85 6.88 -2.93 -12.41
CA ALA A 85 6.48 -3.49 -11.14
C ALA A 85 6.74 -5.00 -11.06
N LEU A 86 6.44 -5.73 -12.13
CA LEU A 86 6.73 -7.16 -12.25
C LEU A 86 8.24 -7.44 -12.21
N ARG A 87 9.04 -6.65 -12.93
CA ARG A 87 10.51 -6.75 -12.88
C ARG A 87 11.06 -6.48 -11.47
N LEU A 88 10.48 -5.48 -10.78
CA LEU A 88 10.84 -5.18 -9.39
C LEU A 88 10.54 -6.38 -8.48
N ALA A 89 9.33 -6.94 -8.58
CA ALA A 89 8.92 -8.09 -7.79
C ALA A 89 9.85 -9.29 -8.03
N LYS A 90 10.11 -9.64 -9.29
CA LYS A 90 11.03 -10.72 -9.68
C LYS A 90 12.45 -10.51 -9.13
N LYS A 91 12.99 -9.29 -9.27
CA LYS A 91 14.34 -8.96 -8.79
C LYS A 91 14.50 -9.20 -7.29
N TYR A 92 13.47 -8.98 -6.50
CA TYR A 92 13.51 -9.09 -5.04
C TYR A 92 12.76 -10.31 -4.48
N GLY A 93 12.32 -11.23 -5.34
CA GLY A 93 11.64 -12.47 -4.95
C GLY A 93 10.34 -12.19 -4.16
N LYS A 94 9.54 -11.20 -4.62
CA LYS A 94 8.29 -10.81 -3.98
C LYS A 94 7.08 -11.47 -4.63
N VAL A 95 6.10 -11.83 -3.83
CA VAL A 95 4.78 -12.24 -4.31
C VAL A 95 4.16 -11.11 -5.13
N THR A 96 3.50 -11.44 -6.23
CA THR A 96 2.81 -10.47 -7.08
C THR A 96 1.31 -10.55 -6.89
N VAL A 97 0.67 -9.39 -6.80
CA VAL A 97 -0.80 -9.28 -6.74
C VAL A 97 -1.29 -8.36 -7.84
N GLY A 98 -2.57 -8.48 -8.18
CA GLY A 98 -3.25 -7.61 -9.13
C GLY A 98 -4.46 -6.94 -8.50
N GLY A 99 -4.74 -5.72 -8.92
CA GLY A 99 -5.87 -4.94 -8.44
C GLY A 99 -6.45 -3.98 -9.48
N SER A 100 -7.74 -3.68 -9.33
CA SER A 100 -8.46 -2.81 -10.26
C SER A 100 -8.27 -1.32 -9.99
N ASP A 101 -7.76 -0.93 -8.82
CA ASP A 101 -7.64 0.47 -8.39
C ASP A 101 -8.93 1.26 -8.66
N SER A 102 -10.05 0.64 -8.29
CA SER A 102 -11.38 1.07 -8.70
C SER A 102 -11.84 2.29 -7.91
N HIS A 103 -12.21 3.34 -8.63
CA HIS A 103 -12.84 4.55 -8.09
C HIS A 103 -14.33 4.64 -8.47
N LYS A 104 -14.87 3.61 -9.13
CA LYS A 104 -16.26 3.50 -9.57
C LYS A 104 -16.74 2.06 -9.46
N THR A 105 -18.02 1.87 -9.15
CA THR A 105 -18.61 0.55 -8.96
C THR A 105 -18.46 -0.37 -10.16
N ASN A 106 -18.59 0.15 -11.39
CA ASN A 106 -18.44 -0.60 -12.63
C ASN A 106 -16.99 -0.97 -12.99
N CYS A 107 -16.03 -0.55 -12.19
CA CYS A 107 -14.61 -0.86 -12.36
C CYS A 107 -14.11 -1.91 -11.37
N VAL A 108 -14.91 -2.24 -10.35
CA VAL A 108 -14.57 -3.30 -9.39
C VAL A 108 -14.43 -4.63 -10.11
N GLY A 109 -13.35 -5.37 -9.81
CA GLY A 109 -13.07 -6.67 -10.42
C GLY A 109 -12.50 -6.64 -11.84
N LYS A 110 -12.23 -5.46 -12.42
CA LYS A 110 -11.58 -5.38 -13.75
C LYS A 110 -10.14 -5.90 -13.76
N ALA A 111 -9.47 -5.90 -12.63
CA ALA A 111 -8.26 -6.65 -12.39
C ALA A 111 -8.32 -7.30 -11.02
N TYR A 112 -7.68 -8.44 -10.90
CA TYR A 112 -7.80 -9.31 -9.74
C TYR A 112 -6.56 -10.19 -9.58
N THR A 113 -6.45 -10.79 -8.40
CA THR A 113 -5.47 -11.83 -8.08
C THR A 113 -6.16 -13.18 -8.09
N ILE A 114 -5.55 -14.18 -8.70
CA ILE A 114 -6.02 -15.57 -8.70
C ILE A 114 -5.18 -16.33 -7.68
N LEU A 115 -5.82 -16.86 -6.68
CA LEU A 115 -5.21 -17.70 -5.67
C LEU A 115 -5.26 -19.17 -6.10
N PRO A 116 -4.21 -19.98 -5.83
CA PRO A 116 -4.18 -21.39 -6.19
C PRO A 116 -5.19 -22.21 -5.38
N GLU A 117 -5.55 -21.75 -4.20
CA GLU A 117 -6.51 -22.38 -3.29
C GLU A 117 -7.49 -21.33 -2.75
N PRO A 118 -8.73 -21.72 -2.45
CA PRO A 118 -9.69 -20.84 -1.80
C PRO A 118 -9.17 -20.42 -0.41
N VAL A 119 -9.42 -19.17 -0.04
CA VAL A 119 -9.18 -18.65 1.31
C VAL A 119 -10.50 -18.24 1.94
N THR A 120 -10.65 -18.49 3.22
CA THR A 120 -11.85 -18.17 3.98
C THR A 120 -11.66 -16.96 4.88
N CYS A 121 -10.41 -16.58 5.12
CA CYS A 121 -10.05 -15.50 6.01
C CYS A 121 -8.71 -14.83 5.63
N GLU A 122 -8.44 -13.65 6.18
CA GLU A 122 -7.24 -12.87 5.90
C GLU A 122 -5.97 -13.58 6.39
N THR A 123 -6.04 -14.33 7.48
CA THR A 123 -4.89 -15.08 8.03
C THR A 123 -4.39 -16.14 7.06
N GLU A 124 -5.28 -16.82 6.34
CA GLU A 124 -4.90 -17.77 5.30
C GLU A 124 -4.17 -17.09 4.15
N LEU A 125 -4.67 -15.95 3.67
CA LEU A 125 -4.02 -15.15 2.63
C LEU A 125 -2.63 -14.66 3.08
N ILE A 126 -2.52 -14.18 4.31
CA ILE A 126 -1.24 -13.77 4.91
C ILE A 126 -0.27 -14.95 4.93
N SER A 127 -0.74 -16.13 5.33
CA SER A 127 0.09 -17.36 5.34
C SER A 127 0.61 -17.72 3.95
N MET A 128 -0.23 -17.62 2.91
CA MET A 128 0.18 -17.84 1.53
C MET A 128 1.27 -16.85 1.09
N ILE A 129 1.12 -15.59 1.44
CA ILE A 129 2.12 -14.55 1.12
C ILE A 129 3.46 -14.85 1.82
N HIS A 130 3.44 -15.22 3.10
CA HIS A 130 4.66 -15.60 3.83
C HIS A 130 5.34 -16.84 3.25
N LYS A 131 4.56 -17.83 2.81
CA LYS A 131 5.06 -19.01 2.12
C LYS A 131 5.56 -18.71 0.70
N LYS A 132 5.41 -17.46 0.23
CA LYS A 132 5.75 -17.03 -1.13
C LYS A 132 5.01 -17.84 -2.20
N THR A 133 3.78 -18.20 -1.93
CA THR A 133 2.90 -18.86 -2.89
C THR A 133 2.78 -18.01 -4.14
N VAL A 134 2.87 -18.63 -5.30
CA VAL A 134 2.74 -17.93 -6.57
C VAL A 134 1.27 -17.63 -6.83
N PHE A 135 0.96 -16.37 -7.03
CA PHE A 135 -0.35 -15.91 -7.44
C PHE A 135 -0.32 -15.52 -8.92
N GLU A 136 -1.40 -15.81 -9.61
CA GLU A 136 -1.62 -15.29 -10.95
C GLU A 136 -2.41 -13.97 -10.88
N THR A 137 -2.26 -13.15 -11.90
CA THR A 137 -3.01 -11.90 -12.01
C THR A 137 -3.77 -11.88 -13.32
N GLY A 138 -5.02 -11.43 -13.29
CA GLY A 138 -5.88 -11.35 -14.45
C GLY A 138 -6.61 -10.02 -14.53
N GLY A 139 -7.23 -9.80 -15.68
CA GLY A 139 -8.08 -8.63 -15.87
C GLY A 139 -7.89 -7.93 -17.20
N THR A 140 -8.55 -6.78 -17.34
CA THR A 140 -8.53 -5.94 -18.53
C THR A 140 -8.16 -4.52 -18.14
N TYR A 141 -7.33 -3.88 -18.96
CA TYR A 141 -7.00 -2.46 -18.76
C TYR A 141 -8.24 -1.58 -18.96
N TYR A 142 -8.26 -0.44 -18.32
CA TYR A 142 -9.22 0.60 -18.65
C TYR A 142 -8.90 1.19 -20.04
N ASP A 143 -9.93 1.48 -20.80
CA ASP A 143 -9.79 2.12 -22.12
C ASP A 143 -9.08 3.47 -22.02
N LYS A 144 -9.31 4.17 -20.91
CA LYS A 144 -8.61 5.42 -20.57
C LYS A 144 -8.29 5.43 -19.08
N THR A 145 -7.06 5.76 -18.74
CA THR A 145 -6.66 6.00 -17.37
C THR A 145 -7.47 7.14 -16.74
N THR A 146 -7.58 7.17 -15.42
CA THR A 146 -8.26 8.27 -14.70
C THR A 146 -7.73 9.64 -15.14
N LYS A 147 -6.42 9.73 -15.40
CA LYS A 147 -5.75 10.93 -15.86
C LYS A 147 -6.16 11.37 -17.27
N GLU A 148 -6.37 10.43 -18.18
CA GLU A 148 -6.82 10.72 -19.54
C GLU A 148 -8.29 11.12 -19.61
N ARG A 149 -9.09 10.63 -18.67
CA ARG A 149 -10.51 10.97 -18.53
C ARG A 149 -10.76 12.35 -17.94
N MET A 150 -9.79 12.88 -17.17
CA MET A 150 -9.89 14.20 -16.56
C MET A 150 -9.56 15.30 -17.56
N GLY A 151 -10.55 16.16 -17.87
CA GLY A 151 -10.34 17.40 -18.63
C GLY A 151 -9.34 18.35 -17.94
N LYS A 152 -8.91 19.40 -18.65
CA LYS A 152 -7.92 20.39 -18.14
C LYS A 152 -8.32 21.00 -16.77
N VAL A 153 -9.60 21.34 -16.58
CA VAL A 153 -10.12 21.94 -15.34
C VAL A 153 -10.00 20.96 -14.16
N ASN A 154 -10.37 19.71 -14.38
CA ASN A 154 -10.26 18.68 -13.34
C ASN A 154 -8.80 18.39 -12.97
N LYS A 155 -7.86 18.51 -13.92
CA LYS A 155 -6.42 18.41 -13.64
C LYS A 155 -5.97 19.51 -12.67
N ILE A 156 -6.41 20.75 -12.85
CA ILE A 156 -6.08 21.85 -11.95
C ILE A 156 -6.61 21.55 -10.54
N LEU A 157 -7.86 21.10 -10.40
CA LEU A 157 -8.45 20.72 -9.12
C LEU A 157 -7.69 19.58 -8.44
N VAL A 158 -7.28 18.56 -9.20
CA VAL A 158 -6.47 17.45 -8.66
C VAL A 158 -5.10 17.94 -8.21
N TYR A 159 -4.45 18.83 -8.96
CA TYR A 159 -3.16 19.39 -8.55
C TYR A 159 -3.27 20.30 -7.33
N SER A 160 -4.32 21.13 -7.24
CA SER A 160 -4.57 21.95 -6.05
C SER A 160 -4.86 21.10 -4.82
N PHE A 161 -5.67 20.05 -4.95
CA PHE A 161 -5.93 19.09 -3.89
C PHE A 161 -4.66 18.32 -3.48
N TRP A 162 -3.84 17.93 -4.45
CA TRP A 162 -2.53 17.33 -4.18
C TRP A 162 -1.60 18.28 -3.42
N LEU A 163 -1.53 19.55 -3.85
CA LEU A 163 -0.72 20.57 -3.19
C LEU A 163 -1.18 20.81 -1.75
N TYR A 164 -2.49 20.90 -1.54
CA TYR A 164 -3.10 21.01 -0.22
C TYR A 164 -2.76 19.81 0.68
N ASN A 165 -2.90 18.60 0.18
CA ASN A 165 -2.56 17.38 0.93
C ASN A 165 -1.07 17.29 1.22
N LYS A 166 -0.21 17.68 0.27
CA LYS A 166 1.25 17.68 0.44
C LYS A 166 1.71 18.73 1.44
N GLY A 167 1.13 19.92 1.41
CA GLY A 167 1.38 20.95 2.42
C GLY A 167 0.96 20.49 3.82
N GLY A 168 -0.22 19.92 3.96
CA GLY A 168 -0.69 19.36 5.23
C GLY A 168 0.11 18.13 5.69
N GLU A 169 0.65 17.34 4.76
CA GLU A 169 1.58 16.24 5.08
C GLU A 169 2.91 16.79 5.63
N LEU A 170 3.45 17.83 4.99
CA LEU A 170 4.70 18.45 5.41
C LEU A 170 4.61 19.04 6.82
N LEU A 171 3.53 19.78 7.11
CA LEU A 171 3.29 20.37 8.43
C LEU A 171 3.10 19.29 9.51
N ARG A 172 2.30 18.27 9.23
CA ARG A 172 2.08 17.15 10.17
C ARG A 172 3.34 16.31 10.37
N ARG A 173 4.15 16.14 9.34
CA ARG A 173 5.43 15.42 9.42
C ARG A 173 6.45 16.16 10.25
N HIS A 174 6.50 17.50 10.15
CA HIS A 174 7.38 18.33 10.97
C HIS A 174 7.01 18.24 12.46
N GLY A 175 5.74 18.39 12.80
CA GLY A 175 5.26 18.25 14.17
C GLY A 175 5.46 16.85 14.77
N ARG A 176 5.34 15.78 13.97
CA ARG A 176 5.59 14.41 14.44
C ARG A 176 7.06 14.08 14.61
N ASN A 177 7.91 14.55 13.69
CA ASN A 177 9.35 14.37 13.85
C ASN A 177 9.85 15.09 15.11
N ALA A 178 9.36 16.31 15.38
CA ALA A 178 9.70 17.04 16.59
C ALA A 178 9.27 16.30 17.87
N LYS A 179 8.07 15.68 17.88
CA LYS A 179 7.62 14.86 19.01
C LYS A 179 8.41 13.56 19.17
N MET A 180 8.78 12.91 18.07
CA MET A 180 9.56 11.67 18.10
C MET A 180 11.04 11.91 18.47
N ASP A 181 11.55 13.13 18.27
CA ASP A 181 12.92 13.50 18.67
C ASP A 181 12.99 13.94 20.15
N LEU A 182 11.83 14.29 20.74
CA LEU A 182 11.72 14.74 22.13
C LEU A 182 11.35 13.63 23.13
N GLU A 183 10.76 12.57 22.67
CA GLU A 183 10.39 11.41 23.49
C GLU A 183 11.17 10.21 22.95
N ASN A 184 11.87 9.52 23.82
CA ASN A 184 12.58 8.25 23.55
C ASN A 184 11.78 7.36 22.60
N PRO A 185 12.44 6.50 21.78
CA PRO A 185 11.76 5.69 20.80
C PRO A 185 10.65 4.93 21.47
N VAL A 186 9.49 5.47 21.22
CA VAL A 186 8.19 5.01 21.65
C VAL A 186 8.21 3.52 21.80
N ASP A 187 7.82 3.09 22.92
CA ASP A 187 7.18 1.82 23.09
C ASP A 187 5.86 1.86 22.26
N PRO A 188 5.79 1.24 21.10
CA PRO A 188 4.60 1.33 20.25
C PRO A 188 3.50 0.37 20.71
N ILE A 189 3.63 -0.20 21.91
CA ILE A 189 2.79 -1.26 22.44
C ILE A 189 1.51 -0.70 23.06
N ASP A 190 1.55 0.49 23.65
CA ASP A 190 0.39 1.04 24.36
C ASP A 190 -0.89 1.25 23.55
N PRO A 191 -0.86 1.65 22.28
CA PRO A 191 -2.10 1.73 21.50
C PRO A 191 -2.66 0.38 21.05
N ILE A 192 -1.86 -0.68 21.14
CA ILE A 192 -2.18 -2.01 20.61
C ILE A 192 -2.84 -2.88 21.66
N GLU A 193 -2.41 -2.79 22.90
CA GLU A 193 -3.04 -3.50 24.03
C GLU A 193 -4.49 -3.09 24.24
N LEU A 194 -4.86 -1.85 23.96
CA LEU A 194 -6.24 -1.36 24.05
C LEU A 194 -7.22 -2.00 23.05
N TYR A 195 -6.73 -2.69 22.01
CA TYR A 195 -7.56 -3.34 20.99
C TYR A 195 -7.70 -4.86 21.16
N TYR A 196 -6.83 -5.47 21.96
CA TYR A 196 -6.86 -6.92 22.18
C TYR A 196 -7.76 -7.38 23.34
N THR A 197 -8.23 -6.48 24.19
CA THR A 197 -9.00 -6.82 25.40
C THR A 197 -10.50 -6.88 25.20
N GLY A 198 -10.98 -6.96 24.00
CA GLY A 198 -12.40 -6.95 23.77
C GLY A 198 -12.94 -8.09 22.92
N HIS A 199 -12.79 -9.36 23.29
CA HIS A 199 -13.68 -10.47 22.96
C HIS A 199 -13.02 -11.82 23.25
N GLY A 200 -12.73 -12.03 24.51
CA GLY A 200 -12.73 -13.36 25.05
C GLY A 200 -13.88 -13.39 26.05
N ASP A 201 -14.87 -14.19 25.72
CA ASP A 201 -16.02 -14.64 26.48
C ASP A 201 -17.36 -14.33 25.78
N LEU A 202 -17.77 -15.30 24.95
CA LEU A 202 -19.10 -15.97 25.04
C LEU A 202 -19.11 -17.11 24.03
#